data_5103c5cbc51fe76c3b330550b8f03c42
#
_entry.id   5103c5cbc51fe76c3b330550b8f03c42
#
_cell.length_a   1.000
_cell.length_b   1.000
_cell.length_c   1.000
_cell.angle_alpha   90.00
_cell.angle_beta   90.00
_cell.angle_gamma   90.00
#
_symmetry.space_group_name_H-M   'P 1'
#
loop_
_entity.id
_entity.type
_entity.pdbx_description
1 polymer ?
#
loop_
_entity_poly.entity_id
_entity_poly.type
_entity_poly.pdbx_seq_one_letter_code
_entity_poly.pdbx_strand_id
1 'polypeptide(L)'
;MSLRTLVILFLFLFPAVESFGSIFETQEITWRQLRQLNVKTGEMPIELKKLMGKRVKIPGYAVPIEGDGGFDYISEFLLVPVFGMCIHVPPPPPNQVIFVEMKEPVPFEELLDAIWLSGVLESGEF
;
A
#
# COMPACT_ATOMS: atom_id res chain seq x y z
N MET A 1 55.35 10.30 -24.62
CA MET A 1 55.14 10.54 -23.24
C MET A 1 53.68 10.57 -22.90
N SER A 2 53.28 9.51 -22.57
CA SER A 2 52.21 9.06 -21.71
C SER A 2 50.81 9.66 -21.91
N LEU A 3 50.29 9.50 -23.11
CA LEU A 3 48.84 9.49 -23.34
C LEU A 3 48.18 8.30 -22.63
N ARG A 4 48.98 7.38 -22.09
CA ARG A 4 48.51 6.15 -21.41
C ARG A 4 48.08 6.38 -19.95
N THR A 5 48.56 7.43 -19.32
CA THR A 5 48.24 7.70 -17.91
C THR A 5 46.94 8.46 -17.74
N LEU A 6 46.47 9.16 -18.76
CA LEU A 6 45.22 9.92 -18.70
C LEU A 6 43.97 9.03 -18.85
N VAL A 7 44.09 7.89 -19.52
CA VAL A 7 42.98 6.97 -19.78
C VAL A 7 42.63 6.15 -18.51
N ILE A 8 43.59 5.90 -17.65
CA ILE A 8 43.36 5.10 -16.42
C ILE A 8 42.69 5.93 -15.34
N LEU A 9 42.90 7.24 -15.32
CA LEU A 9 42.26 8.11 -14.33
C LEU A 9 40.78 8.36 -14.60
N PHE A 10 40.34 8.18 -15.84
CA PHE A 10 38.93 8.38 -16.22
C PHE A 10 38.03 7.17 -15.90
N LEU A 11 38.63 6.01 -15.71
CA LEU A 11 37.88 4.78 -15.40
C LEU A 11 37.48 4.68 -13.93
N PHE A 12 38.10 5.47 -13.05
CA PHE A 12 37.81 5.45 -11.60
C PHE A 12 36.83 6.52 -11.14
N LEU A 13 36.31 7.36 -12.04
CA LEU A 13 35.42 8.47 -11.73
C LEU A 13 33.94 8.18 -12.08
N PHE A 14 33.60 6.90 -12.30
CA PHE A 14 32.21 6.49 -12.18
C PHE A 14 32.03 5.96 -10.76
N PRO A 15 31.54 6.79 -9.83
CA PRO A 15 30.92 6.22 -8.64
C PRO A 15 29.79 5.35 -9.18
N ALA A 16 29.81 4.10 -8.75
CA ALA A 16 28.65 3.25 -8.90
C ALA A 16 27.43 4.12 -8.61
N VAL A 17 26.52 4.22 -9.55
CA VAL A 17 25.21 4.81 -9.32
C VAL A 17 24.55 3.83 -8.37
N GLU A 18 24.87 3.98 -7.10
CA GLU A 18 24.20 3.33 -6.02
C GLU A 18 22.72 3.66 -6.19
N SER A 19 22.01 2.65 -6.61
CA SER A 19 20.56 2.56 -6.70
C SER A 19 19.82 3.58 -5.85
N PHE A 20 19.50 4.69 -6.44
CA PHE A 20 18.45 5.60 -5.95
C PHE A 20 17.06 4.98 -6.08
N GLY A 21 16.99 3.71 -6.51
CA GLY A 21 15.75 2.96 -6.70
C GLY A 21 15.03 2.55 -5.42
N SER A 22 15.67 2.64 -4.27
CA SER A 22 15.14 2.11 -3.02
C SER A 22 14.11 3.00 -2.32
N ILE A 23 14.01 4.29 -2.68
CA ILE A 23 13.15 5.24 -1.97
C ILE A 23 11.69 5.18 -2.45
N PHE A 24 11.45 4.64 -3.64
CA PHE A 24 10.13 4.58 -4.27
C PHE A 24 9.63 3.16 -4.54
N GLU A 25 10.29 2.15 -4.00
CA GLU A 25 9.88 0.78 -4.18
C GLU A 25 8.56 0.52 -3.44
N THR A 26 7.52 0.17 -4.21
CA THR A 26 6.24 -0.24 -3.66
C THR A 26 6.34 -1.71 -3.25
N GLN A 27 6.22 -1.99 -1.97
CA GLN A 27 6.28 -3.33 -1.44
C GLN A 27 4.92 -4.01 -1.48
N GLU A 28 4.85 -5.20 -2.06
CA GLU A 28 3.64 -6.02 -2.02
C GLU A 28 3.48 -6.63 -0.64
N ILE A 29 2.28 -6.47 -0.07
CA ILE A 29 1.91 -7.03 1.22
C ILE A 29 0.68 -7.94 1.10
N THR A 30 0.48 -8.76 2.11
CA THR A 30 -0.63 -9.71 2.15
C THR A 30 -1.53 -9.46 3.36
N TRP A 31 -2.77 -9.88 3.25
CA TRP A 31 -3.72 -9.87 4.36
C TRP A 31 -3.26 -10.74 5.53
N ARG A 32 -2.46 -11.79 5.26
CA ARG A 32 -1.85 -12.61 6.30
C ARG A 32 -0.88 -11.82 7.17
N GLN A 33 -0.10 -10.92 6.59
CA GLN A 33 0.79 -10.03 7.34
C GLN A 33 0.00 -9.08 8.24
N LEU A 34 -1.07 -8.48 7.73
CA LEU A 34 -1.95 -7.59 8.51
C LEU A 34 -2.66 -8.31 9.65
N ARG A 35 -2.96 -9.60 9.49
CA ARG A 35 -3.59 -10.43 10.53
C ARG A 35 -2.75 -10.57 11.79
N GLN A 36 -1.46 -10.31 11.71
CA GLN A 36 -0.54 -10.36 12.85
C GLN A 36 -0.70 -9.17 13.81
N LEU A 37 -1.40 -8.11 13.40
CA LEU A 37 -1.77 -7.02 14.30
C LEU A 37 -2.73 -7.55 15.38
N ASN A 38 -2.36 -7.36 16.64
CA ASN A 38 -3.24 -7.69 17.76
C ASN A 38 -4.34 -6.62 17.88
N VAL A 39 -5.56 -6.96 17.53
CA VAL A 39 -6.70 -6.04 17.53
C VAL A 39 -7.13 -5.57 18.92
N LYS A 40 -6.73 -6.29 19.98
CA LYS A 40 -7.08 -5.95 21.37
C LYS A 40 -6.09 -4.97 21.98
N THR A 41 -4.80 -5.12 21.68
CA THR A 41 -3.73 -4.33 22.29
C THR A 41 -3.14 -3.30 21.34
N GLY A 42 -3.36 -3.44 20.04
CA GLY A 42 -2.70 -2.63 19.01
C GLY A 42 -1.23 -3.02 18.77
N GLU A 43 -0.75 -4.06 19.44
CA GLU A 43 0.61 -4.55 19.23
C GLU A 43 0.76 -5.19 17.86
N MET A 44 1.89 -4.95 17.23
CA MET A 44 2.23 -5.54 15.95
C MET A 44 3.69 -6.04 15.95
N PRO A 45 3.97 -7.12 15.21
CA PRO A 45 5.34 -7.61 15.03
C PRO A 45 6.23 -6.56 14.37
N ILE A 46 7.54 -6.66 14.59
CA ILE A 46 8.51 -5.74 14.02
C ILE A 46 8.43 -5.68 12.48
N GLU A 47 8.15 -6.80 11.83
CA GLU A 47 8.00 -6.87 10.37
C GLU A 47 6.81 -6.05 9.86
N LEU A 48 5.71 -6.03 10.60
CA LEU A 48 4.56 -5.20 10.28
C LEU A 48 4.82 -3.71 10.60
N LYS A 49 5.49 -3.42 11.72
CA LYS A 49 5.89 -2.05 12.07
C LYS A 49 6.76 -1.38 11.01
N LYS A 50 7.64 -2.14 10.39
CA LYS A 50 8.52 -1.64 9.31
C LYS A 50 7.76 -1.20 8.06
N LEU A 51 6.54 -1.69 7.86
CA LEU A 51 5.68 -1.34 6.73
C LEU A 51 4.92 -0.03 6.95
N MET A 52 4.77 0.40 8.20
CA MET A 52 4.07 1.64 8.53
C MET A 52 4.80 2.86 7.96
N GLY A 53 4.06 3.75 7.31
CA GLY A 53 4.61 4.92 6.64
C GLY A 53 5.26 4.64 5.28
N LYS A 54 5.29 3.39 4.83
CA LYS A 54 5.85 3.01 3.54
C LYS A 54 4.77 2.81 2.48
N ARG A 55 5.17 2.97 1.23
CA ARG A 55 4.30 2.67 0.10
C ARG A 55 4.22 1.16 -0.10
N VAL A 56 3.00 0.65 -0.04
CA VAL A 56 2.69 -0.77 -0.20
C VAL A 56 1.62 -0.95 -1.27
N LYS A 57 1.49 -2.18 -1.77
CA LYS A 57 0.34 -2.57 -2.58
C LYS A 57 -0.26 -3.87 -2.06
N ILE A 58 -1.58 -3.96 -2.11
CA ILE A 58 -2.35 -5.10 -1.61
C ILE A 58 -3.57 -5.34 -2.50
N PRO A 59 -3.92 -6.59 -2.81
CA PRO A 59 -5.14 -6.89 -3.53
C PRO A 59 -6.34 -6.97 -2.59
N GLY A 60 -7.52 -6.64 -3.08
CA GLY A 60 -8.75 -6.78 -2.32
C GLY A 60 -9.97 -6.31 -3.06
N TYR A 61 -11.07 -6.22 -2.33
CA TYR A 61 -12.36 -5.77 -2.82
C TYR A 61 -12.77 -4.50 -2.10
N ALA A 62 -13.22 -3.51 -2.86
CA ALA A 62 -13.69 -2.26 -2.31
C ALA A 62 -15.14 -2.39 -1.81
N VAL A 63 -15.39 -1.85 -0.62
CA VAL A 63 -16.72 -1.65 -0.08
C VAL A 63 -16.92 -0.15 0.08
N PRO A 64 -17.75 0.48 -0.75
CA PRO A 64 -17.99 1.91 -0.67
C PRO A 64 -18.59 2.32 0.66
N ILE A 65 -18.17 3.47 1.15
CA ILE A 65 -18.78 4.11 2.32
C ILE A 65 -19.80 5.11 1.78
N GLU A 66 -21.02 5.07 2.31
CA GLU A 66 -22.06 6.01 1.94
C GLU A 66 -21.61 7.45 2.27
N GLY A 67 -21.63 8.31 1.26
CA GLY A 67 -21.30 9.72 1.38
C GLY A 67 -22.32 10.59 0.65
N ASP A 68 -22.23 11.89 0.84
CA ASP A 68 -23.22 12.88 0.35
C ASP A 68 -23.31 13.03 -1.18
N GLY A 69 -22.48 12.34 -1.95
CA GLY A 69 -22.35 12.51 -3.40
C GLY A 69 -22.93 11.41 -4.27
N GLY A 70 -23.55 10.37 -3.73
CA GLY A 70 -23.95 9.19 -4.50
C GLY A 70 -22.77 8.27 -4.83
N PHE A 71 -23.04 7.23 -5.64
CA PHE A 71 -22.03 6.19 -5.94
C PHE A 71 -21.34 6.35 -7.30
N ASP A 72 -21.46 7.50 -7.96
CA ASP A 72 -20.86 7.70 -9.29
C ASP A 72 -19.33 7.79 -9.20
N TYR A 73 -18.84 8.53 -8.20
CA TYR A 73 -17.41 8.68 -7.92
C TYR A 73 -17.15 8.42 -6.44
N ILE A 74 -16.11 7.65 -6.16
CA ILE A 74 -15.74 7.22 -4.82
C ILE A 74 -14.36 7.75 -4.48
N SER A 75 -14.25 8.43 -3.35
CA SER A 75 -12.98 8.88 -2.78
C SER A 75 -12.58 8.13 -1.50
N GLU A 76 -13.55 7.53 -0.81
CA GLU A 76 -13.35 6.78 0.42
C GLU A 76 -14.06 5.44 0.36
N PHE A 77 -13.38 4.39 0.74
CA PHE A 77 -13.95 3.05 0.80
C PHE A 77 -13.17 2.15 1.77
N LEU A 78 -13.76 1.03 2.12
CA LEU A 78 -13.08 -0.03 2.84
C LEU A 78 -12.54 -1.04 1.85
N LEU A 79 -11.28 -1.46 2.02
CA LEU A 79 -10.71 -2.59 1.29
C LEU A 79 -10.74 -3.82 2.19
N VAL A 80 -11.25 -4.93 1.66
CA VAL A 80 -11.40 -6.21 2.37
C VAL A 80 -10.84 -7.35 1.54
N PRO A 81 -10.41 -8.48 2.18
CA PRO A 81 -9.79 -9.58 1.46
C PRO A 81 -10.77 -10.46 0.68
N VAL A 82 -12.04 -10.43 1.01
CA VAL A 82 -13.06 -11.33 0.43
C VAL A 82 -14.27 -10.53 -0.01
N PHE A 83 -14.75 -10.84 -1.22
CA PHE A 83 -15.95 -10.21 -1.77
C PHE A 83 -17.19 -10.42 -0.87
N GLY A 84 -17.96 -9.35 -0.68
CA GLY A 84 -19.21 -9.39 0.07
C GLY A 84 -19.07 -9.46 1.59
N MET A 85 -17.88 -9.29 2.13
CA MET A 85 -17.56 -9.46 3.55
C MET A 85 -18.34 -8.51 4.49
N CYS A 86 -18.85 -7.38 4.01
CA CYS A 86 -19.53 -6.39 4.84
C CYS A 86 -21.04 -6.34 4.69
N ILE A 87 -21.67 -7.22 3.87
CA ILE A 87 -23.09 -7.07 3.51
C ILE A 87 -24.02 -7.98 4.33
N HIS A 88 -23.64 -9.23 4.62
CA HIS A 88 -24.51 -10.23 5.24
C HIS A 88 -23.84 -11.08 6.33
N VAL A 89 -22.63 -10.78 6.71
CA VAL A 89 -21.84 -11.48 7.72
C VAL A 89 -21.39 -10.50 8.79
N PRO A 90 -21.01 -10.98 9.97
CA PRO A 90 -20.37 -10.12 10.96
C PRO A 90 -19.23 -9.32 10.34
N PRO A 91 -19.04 -8.04 10.70
CA PRO A 91 -17.97 -7.24 10.13
C PRO A 91 -16.63 -7.93 10.32
N PRO A 92 -15.72 -7.83 9.34
CA PRO A 92 -14.40 -8.40 9.47
C PRO A 92 -13.65 -7.76 10.65
N PRO A 93 -12.70 -8.49 11.27
CA PRO A 93 -11.90 -7.92 12.34
C PRO A 93 -11.07 -6.73 11.82
N PRO A 94 -10.72 -5.76 12.68
CA PRO A 94 -10.02 -4.54 12.28
C PRO A 94 -8.71 -4.75 11.53
N ASN A 95 -8.02 -5.88 11.73
CA ASN A 95 -6.81 -6.25 11.00
C ASN A 95 -7.06 -6.87 9.62
N GLN A 96 -8.30 -6.97 9.20
CA GLN A 96 -8.74 -7.46 7.88
C GLN A 96 -9.59 -6.43 7.14
N VAL A 97 -9.46 -5.16 7.50
CA VAL A 97 -10.09 -4.02 6.84
C VAL A 97 -9.07 -2.90 6.73
N ILE A 98 -9.00 -2.29 5.57
CA ILE A 98 -8.21 -1.06 5.36
C ILE A 98 -9.18 0.04 4.97
N PHE A 99 -9.18 1.13 5.72
CA PHE A 99 -9.82 2.37 5.30
C PHE A 99 -8.95 3.03 4.24
N VAL A 100 -9.52 3.32 3.09
CA VAL A 100 -8.83 3.90 1.95
C VAL A 100 -9.36 5.29 1.68
N GLU A 101 -8.46 6.24 1.63
CA GLU A 101 -8.70 7.61 1.19
C GLU A 101 -7.92 7.86 -0.10
N MET A 102 -8.62 8.11 -1.19
CA MET A 102 -8.04 8.33 -2.50
C MET A 102 -7.68 9.80 -2.67
N LYS A 103 -6.56 10.08 -3.34
CA LYS A 103 -6.18 11.44 -3.68
C LYS A 103 -7.16 12.11 -4.62
N GLU A 104 -7.71 11.33 -5.54
CA GLU A 104 -8.71 11.77 -6.51
C GLU A 104 -9.85 10.75 -6.54
N PRO A 105 -11.10 11.21 -6.65
CA PRO A 105 -12.23 10.28 -6.77
C PRO A 105 -12.09 9.42 -8.04
N VAL A 106 -12.45 8.16 -7.92
CA VAL A 106 -12.49 7.21 -9.04
C VAL A 106 -13.92 6.80 -9.35
N PRO A 107 -14.24 6.48 -10.61
CA PRO A 107 -15.55 5.96 -10.96
C PRO A 107 -15.85 4.67 -10.19
N PHE A 108 -17.05 4.53 -9.67
CA PHE A 108 -17.47 3.35 -8.93
C PHE A 108 -17.30 2.05 -9.73
N GLU A 109 -17.50 2.13 -11.04
CA GLU A 109 -17.36 0.98 -11.94
C GLU A 109 -15.97 0.35 -11.91
N GLU A 110 -14.94 1.13 -11.60
CA GLU A 110 -13.56 0.63 -11.45
C GLU A 110 -13.33 -0.17 -10.17
N LEU A 111 -14.26 -0.08 -9.21
CA LEU A 111 -14.17 -0.74 -7.91
C LEU A 111 -15.03 -2.01 -7.79
N LEU A 112 -15.72 -2.41 -8.85
CA LEU A 112 -16.66 -3.55 -8.83
C LEU A 112 -15.98 -4.90 -8.72
N ASP A 113 -14.77 -5.01 -9.27
CA ASP A 113 -13.98 -6.25 -9.26
C ASP A 113 -12.86 -6.19 -8.22
N ALA A 114 -12.10 -7.27 -8.12
CA ALA A 114 -10.88 -7.28 -7.32
C ALA A 114 -9.88 -6.25 -7.86
N ILE A 115 -9.34 -5.44 -6.97
CA ILE A 115 -8.40 -4.38 -7.30
C ILE A 115 -7.06 -4.58 -6.62
N TRP A 116 -6.01 -4.03 -7.22
CA TRP A 116 -4.74 -3.78 -6.57
C TRP A 116 -4.70 -2.33 -6.11
N LEU A 117 -4.54 -2.14 -4.81
CA LEU A 117 -4.43 -0.83 -4.20
C LEU A 117 -2.98 -0.54 -3.82
N SER A 118 -2.49 0.62 -4.22
CA SER A 118 -1.17 1.13 -3.80
C SER A 118 -1.32 2.41 -3.00
N GLY A 119 -0.62 2.49 -1.90
CA GLY A 119 -0.65 3.67 -1.06
C GLY A 119 0.29 3.57 0.13
N VAL A 120 0.30 4.59 0.96
CA VAL A 120 1.06 4.62 2.21
C VAL A 120 0.24 3.95 3.30
N LEU A 121 0.82 2.93 3.93
CA LEU A 121 0.16 2.19 5.01
C LEU A 121 0.36 2.90 6.33
N GLU A 122 -0.74 3.14 7.03
CA GLU A 122 -0.74 3.74 8.36
C GLU A 122 -1.64 2.91 9.29
N SER A 123 -1.35 2.93 10.58
CA SER A 123 -2.24 2.39 11.61
C SER A 123 -2.90 3.54 12.36
N GLY A 124 -4.18 3.38 12.69
CA GLY A 124 -4.93 4.40 13.39
C GLY A 124 -6.25 3.86 13.93
N GLU A 125 -6.91 4.68 14.74
CA GLU A 125 -8.29 4.49 15.15
C GLU A 125 -9.20 5.31 14.22
N PHE A 126 -10.36 4.76 13.90
CA PHE A 126 -11.39 5.42 13.07
C PHE A 126 -12.59 5.75 13.93
#